data_9bd04458772774f45713c03a264ca609
#
_entry.id   9bd04458772774f45713c03a264ca609
#
_cell.length_a   1.000
_cell.length_b   1.000
_cell.length_c   1.000
_cell.angle_alpha   90.00
_cell.angle_beta   90.00
_cell.angle_gamma   90.00
#
_symmetry.space_group_name_H-M   'P 1'
#
loop_
_entity.id
_entity.type
_entity.pdbx_description
1 polymer ?
#
loop_
_entity_poly.entity_id
_entity_poly.type
_entity_poly.pdbx_seq_one_letter_code
_entity_poly.pdbx_strand_id
1 'polypeptide(L)'
;IGDIDKENGKMTANELDGDFCYLDVTDKDQVQYVVQSICEKYGKLSILCSNAGIFPQVAIEDMTEEDWDKVQNVNAKGTFLVAQAALKYMKKQSYGRVILTSSITGAITGYSGWAHYGASKSAQLGFMRTAALEYAKYGITVNAIQPGNVLTDGLMQAGEKYIKKMKEMIPLYTLGKPEDIGYTAVFLASREAGFITGQTIVVDGGQVLPEMPNL
;
A
#
# COMPACT_ATOMS: atom_id res chain seq x y z
N ILE A 1 -1.41 9.23 -11.67
CA ILE A 1 -0.44 8.99 -10.59
C ILE A 1 -0.55 10.15 -9.61
N GLY A 2 -0.76 9.88 -8.30
CA GLY A 2 -0.68 10.85 -7.22
C GLY A 2 0.58 10.59 -6.39
N ASP A 3 1.51 11.55 -6.34
CA ASP A 3 2.76 11.43 -5.58
C ASP A 3 3.26 12.80 -5.12
N ILE A 4 4.06 12.85 -4.04
CA ILE A 4 4.79 14.05 -3.61
C ILE A 4 6.04 14.28 -4.43
N ASP A 5 6.59 13.24 -5.06
CA ASP A 5 7.72 13.34 -5.97
C ASP A 5 7.24 13.74 -7.36
N LYS A 6 7.41 15.02 -7.65
CA LYS A 6 6.93 15.62 -8.91
C LYS A 6 7.69 15.11 -10.14
N GLU A 7 8.96 14.79 -9.98
CA GLU A 7 9.82 14.39 -11.09
C GLU A 7 9.54 12.95 -11.50
N ASN A 8 9.70 12.01 -10.54
CA ASN A 8 9.43 10.60 -10.78
C ASN A 8 7.94 10.33 -11.06
N GLY A 9 7.03 11.03 -10.38
CA GLY A 9 5.60 10.88 -10.62
C GLY A 9 5.17 11.28 -12.04
N LYS A 10 5.74 12.37 -12.59
CA LYS A 10 5.49 12.78 -13.98
C LYS A 10 6.10 11.80 -14.98
N MET A 11 7.31 11.33 -14.71
CA MET A 11 7.98 10.34 -15.56
C MET A 11 7.14 9.08 -15.67
N THR A 12 6.73 8.51 -14.54
CA THR A 12 5.87 7.32 -14.49
C THR A 12 4.51 7.54 -15.15
N ALA A 13 3.89 8.71 -14.96
CA ALA A 13 2.62 9.02 -15.62
C ALA A 13 2.77 9.05 -17.15
N ASN A 14 3.84 9.65 -17.66
CA ASN A 14 4.12 9.68 -19.10
C ASN A 14 4.38 8.29 -19.69
N GLU A 15 5.12 7.43 -18.98
CA GLU A 15 5.37 6.04 -19.40
C GLU A 15 4.08 5.22 -19.50
N LEU A 16 3.10 5.53 -18.66
CA LEU A 16 1.81 4.83 -18.60
C LEU A 16 0.71 5.51 -19.43
N ASP A 17 1.02 6.55 -20.21
CA ASP A 17 0.04 7.37 -20.93
C ASP A 17 -1.08 7.88 -20.01
N GLY A 18 -0.69 8.31 -18.81
CA GLY A 18 -1.59 8.73 -17.74
C GLY A 18 -1.30 10.17 -17.27
N ASP A 19 -2.07 10.61 -16.29
CA ASP A 19 -1.89 11.94 -15.68
C ASP A 19 -1.13 11.86 -14.36
N PHE A 20 -0.39 12.93 -14.06
CA PHE A 20 0.22 13.17 -12.76
C PHE A 20 -0.54 14.25 -11.98
N CYS A 21 -0.77 13.98 -10.69
CA CYS A 21 -1.24 14.96 -9.73
C CYS A 21 -0.25 15.01 -8.54
N TYR A 22 0.24 16.20 -8.20
CA TYR A 22 0.97 16.35 -6.94
C TYR A 22 0.03 16.06 -5.76
N LEU A 23 0.40 15.13 -4.91
CA LEU A 23 -0.43 14.67 -3.82
C LEU A 23 0.39 14.35 -2.57
N ASP A 24 0.22 15.14 -1.54
CA ASP A 24 0.60 14.80 -0.17
C ASP A 24 -0.61 14.13 0.50
N VAL A 25 -0.51 12.84 0.79
CA VAL A 25 -1.60 12.07 1.40
C VAL A 25 -1.91 12.51 2.84
N THR A 26 -1.04 13.30 3.48
CA THR A 26 -1.26 13.85 4.83
C THR A 26 -2.10 15.12 4.82
N ASP A 27 -2.22 15.79 3.67
CA ASP A 27 -3.02 16.98 3.46
C ASP A 27 -4.45 16.61 3.02
N LYS A 28 -5.39 16.72 3.96
CA LYS A 28 -6.79 16.36 3.72
C LYS A 28 -7.44 17.16 2.57
N ASP A 29 -7.16 18.46 2.51
CA ASP A 29 -7.82 19.34 1.53
C ASP A 29 -7.27 19.06 0.14
N GLN A 30 -5.95 18.83 0.03
CA GLN A 30 -5.31 18.41 -1.21
C GLN A 30 -5.82 17.06 -1.69
N VAL A 31 -5.96 16.06 -0.79
CA VAL A 31 -6.52 14.75 -1.12
C VAL A 31 -7.94 14.90 -1.69
N GLN A 32 -8.79 15.71 -1.05
CA GLN A 32 -10.16 15.93 -1.51
C GLN A 32 -10.19 16.60 -2.88
N TYR A 33 -9.37 17.64 -3.07
CA TYR A 33 -9.26 18.35 -4.34
C TYR A 33 -8.81 17.45 -5.49
N VAL A 34 -7.75 16.65 -5.28
CA VAL A 34 -7.20 15.75 -6.30
C VAL A 34 -8.23 14.69 -6.68
N VAL A 35 -8.86 14.04 -5.70
CA VAL A 35 -9.89 13.01 -5.99
C VAL A 35 -11.10 13.62 -6.71
N GLN A 36 -11.54 14.82 -6.33
CA GLN A 36 -12.59 15.53 -7.04
C GLN A 36 -12.22 15.83 -8.48
N SER A 37 -11.03 16.40 -8.70
CA SER A 37 -10.54 16.74 -10.05
C SER A 37 -10.45 15.53 -10.97
N ILE A 38 -10.03 14.36 -10.46
CA ILE A 38 -10.03 13.11 -11.20
C ILE A 38 -11.46 12.72 -11.61
N CYS A 39 -12.42 12.79 -10.67
CA CYS A 39 -13.80 12.45 -10.95
C CYS A 39 -14.45 13.42 -11.95
N GLU A 40 -14.12 14.71 -11.89
CA GLU A 40 -14.60 15.72 -12.85
C GLU A 40 -14.01 15.48 -14.24
N LYS A 41 -12.69 15.20 -14.32
CA LYS A 41 -12.00 14.96 -15.60
C LYS A 41 -12.46 13.69 -16.30
N TYR A 42 -12.58 12.58 -15.55
CA TYR A 42 -12.83 11.25 -16.13
C TYR A 42 -14.26 10.74 -15.94
N GLY A 43 -15.10 11.51 -15.24
CA GLY A 43 -16.51 11.16 -14.96
C GLY A 43 -16.70 10.07 -13.91
N LYS A 44 -15.64 9.37 -13.51
CA LYS A 44 -15.67 8.28 -12.51
C LYS A 44 -14.31 8.04 -11.89
N LEU A 45 -14.32 7.40 -10.69
CA LEU A 45 -13.16 6.79 -10.05
C LEU A 45 -13.51 5.34 -9.69
N SER A 46 -12.99 4.38 -10.45
CA SER A 46 -13.37 2.96 -10.32
C SER A 46 -12.41 2.16 -9.45
N ILE A 47 -11.12 2.52 -9.43
CA ILE A 47 -10.06 1.79 -8.74
C ILE A 47 -9.22 2.79 -7.96
N LEU A 48 -8.90 2.45 -6.72
CA LEU A 48 -7.91 3.13 -5.89
C LEU A 48 -6.86 2.13 -5.45
N CYS A 49 -5.60 2.40 -5.80
CA CYS A 49 -4.43 1.76 -5.20
C CYS A 49 -3.79 2.74 -4.22
N SER A 50 -3.99 2.52 -2.92
CA SER A 50 -3.35 3.33 -1.86
C SER A 50 -2.03 2.68 -1.48
N ASN A 51 -0.95 3.19 -2.07
CA ASN A 51 0.39 2.63 -1.96
C ASN A 51 1.38 3.55 -1.21
N ALA A 52 1.11 4.86 -1.14
CA ALA A 52 1.99 5.81 -0.46
C ALA A 52 2.34 5.37 0.96
N GLY A 53 3.63 5.41 1.29
CA GLY A 53 4.11 5.00 2.61
C GLY A 53 5.59 5.24 2.80
N ILE A 54 5.99 5.38 4.06
CA ILE A 54 7.38 5.54 4.50
C ILE A 54 7.72 4.49 5.56
N PHE A 55 9.01 4.13 5.65
CA PHE A 55 9.50 3.11 6.56
C PHE A 55 10.91 3.43 7.10
N PRO A 56 11.14 4.62 7.68
CA PRO A 56 12.40 4.91 8.35
C PRO A 56 12.66 3.86 9.44
N GLN A 57 13.92 3.62 9.76
CA GLN A 57 14.30 2.66 10.80
C GLN A 57 14.82 3.42 12.03
N VAL A 58 14.14 3.24 13.17
CA VAL A 58 14.50 3.84 14.45
C VAL A 58 14.23 2.83 15.57
N ALA A 59 15.22 2.57 16.44
CA ALA A 59 15.02 1.69 17.59
C ALA A 59 13.97 2.26 18.54
N ILE A 60 13.22 1.40 19.25
CA ILE A 60 12.12 1.87 20.12
C ILE A 60 12.64 2.85 21.20
N GLU A 61 13.82 2.58 21.74
CA GLU A 61 14.42 3.43 22.79
C GLU A 61 14.84 4.82 22.31
N ASP A 62 15.11 4.96 21.00
CA ASP A 62 15.52 6.23 20.36
C ASP A 62 14.38 6.91 19.61
N MET A 63 13.22 6.21 19.45
CA MET A 63 12.09 6.68 18.67
C MET A 63 11.40 7.85 19.34
N THR A 64 11.39 9.00 18.68
CA THR A 64 10.68 10.19 19.17
C THR A 64 9.18 10.10 18.85
N GLU A 65 8.37 10.92 19.53
CA GLU A 65 6.96 11.09 19.19
C GLU A 65 6.79 11.59 17.74
N GLU A 66 7.69 12.47 17.28
CA GLU A 66 7.68 12.98 15.91
C GLU A 66 7.94 11.87 14.87
N ASP A 67 8.89 10.96 15.12
CA ASP A 67 9.15 9.80 14.27
C ASP A 67 7.91 8.91 14.16
N TRP A 68 7.28 8.65 15.31
CA TRP A 68 6.03 7.89 15.36
C TRP A 68 4.93 8.56 14.57
N ASP A 69 4.64 9.82 14.86
CA ASP A 69 3.55 10.57 14.25
C ASP A 69 3.73 10.73 12.74
N LYS A 70 4.94 10.97 12.28
CA LYS A 70 5.26 11.07 10.87
C LYS A 70 4.85 9.79 10.12
N VAL A 71 5.22 8.62 10.65
CA VAL A 71 4.88 7.34 10.01
C VAL A 71 3.38 7.06 10.09
N GLN A 72 2.73 7.32 11.24
CA GLN A 72 1.28 7.15 11.36
C GLN A 72 0.52 8.11 10.44
N ASN A 73 0.95 9.36 10.33
CA ASN A 73 0.30 10.36 9.48
C ASN A 73 0.37 9.98 8.00
N VAL A 74 1.52 9.51 7.51
CA VAL A 74 1.64 9.10 6.11
C VAL A 74 0.92 7.76 5.87
N ASN A 75 1.29 6.71 6.60
CA ASN A 75 0.88 5.35 6.27
C ASN A 75 -0.56 5.04 6.67
N ALA A 76 -0.96 5.38 7.91
CA ALA A 76 -2.28 5.04 8.43
C ALA A 76 -3.32 6.12 8.09
N LYS A 77 -3.07 7.36 8.53
CA LYS A 77 -4.00 8.47 8.29
C LYS A 77 -4.10 8.84 6.81
N GLY A 78 -2.96 8.84 6.07
CA GLY A 78 -2.96 9.11 4.64
C GLY A 78 -3.80 8.09 3.87
N THR A 79 -3.64 6.79 4.16
CA THR A 79 -4.51 5.73 3.61
C THR A 79 -5.99 6.00 3.90
N PHE A 80 -6.34 6.35 5.14
CA PHE A 80 -7.71 6.69 5.52
C PHE A 80 -8.24 7.88 4.71
N LEU A 81 -7.49 8.97 4.61
CA LEU A 81 -7.92 10.17 3.91
C LEU A 81 -8.19 9.92 2.42
N VAL A 82 -7.26 9.25 1.75
CA VAL A 82 -7.37 8.94 0.31
C VAL A 82 -8.53 7.96 0.07
N ALA A 83 -8.63 6.90 0.87
CA ALA A 83 -9.72 5.93 0.75
C ALA A 83 -11.08 6.58 1.05
N GLN A 84 -11.19 7.42 2.09
CA GLN A 84 -12.43 8.12 2.43
C GLN A 84 -12.90 9.02 1.28
N ALA A 85 -11.98 9.77 0.67
CA ALA A 85 -12.30 10.63 -0.46
C ALA A 85 -12.79 9.82 -1.67
N ALA A 86 -12.07 8.75 -2.04
CA ALA A 86 -12.44 7.88 -3.17
C ALA A 86 -13.77 7.16 -2.94
N LEU A 87 -13.98 6.58 -1.76
CA LEU A 87 -15.18 5.83 -1.41
C LEU A 87 -16.47 6.68 -1.52
N LYS A 88 -16.40 7.99 -1.28
CA LYS A 88 -17.55 8.90 -1.48
C LYS A 88 -18.03 8.91 -2.94
N TYR A 89 -17.12 8.88 -3.89
CA TYR A 89 -17.45 8.87 -5.32
C TYR A 89 -17.82 7.46 -5.79
N MET A 90 -17.08 6.44 -5.36
CA MET A 90 -17.38 5.04 -5.66
C MET A 90 -18.79 4.64 -5.19
N LYS A 91 -19.21 5.13 -4.01
CA LYS A 91 -20.57 4.92 -3.50
C LYS A 91 -21.65 5.48 -4.44
N LYS A 92 -21.45 6.68 -5.00
CA LYS A 92 -22.42 7.32 -5.92
C LYS A 92 -22.59 6.53 -7.22
N GLN A 93 -21.54 5.86 -7.67
CA GLN A 93 -21.57 5.06 -8.91
C GLN A 93 -21.85 3.56 -8.66
N SER A 94 -22.05 3.15 -7.40
CA SER A 94 -22.32 1.77 -6.98
C SER A 94 -21.28 0.76 -7.53
N TYR A 95 -20.02 1.16 -7.58
CA TYR A 95 -18.90 0.35 -8.00
C TYR A 95 -17.59 0.93 -7.51
N GLY A 96 -16.69 0.07 -7.03
CA GLY A 96 -15.33 0.46 -6.66
C GLY A 96 -14.45 -0.74 -6.29
N ARG A 97 -13.15 -0.54 -6.46
CA ARG A 97 -12.09 -1.46 -6.03
C ARG A 97 -11.05 -0.66 -5.29
N VAL A 98 -10.89 -0.93 -4.01
CA VAL A 98 -9.87 -0.29 -3.16
C VAL A 98 -8.84 -1.33 -2.78
N ILE A 99 -7.60 -1.09 -3.14
CA ILE A 99 -6.44 -1.94 -2.86
C ILE A 99 -5.46 -1.16 -2.00
N LEU A 100 -5.17 -1.67 -0.81
CA LEU A 100 -4.22 -1.07 0.12
C LEU A 100 -2.90 -1.85 0.08
N THR A 101 -1.79 -1.16 -0.01
CA THR A 101 -0.47 -1.78 0.15
C THR A 101 -0.08 -1.74 1.63
N SER A 102 -0.34 -2.85 2.33
CA SER A 102 0.10 -3.07 3.71
C SER A 102 1.52 -3.67 3.72
N SER A 103 1.80 -4.65 4.55
CA SER A 103 3.08 -5.37 4.65
C SER A 103 2.88 -6.67 5.42
N ILE A 104 3.78 -7.64 5.24
CA ILE A 104 3.92 -8.75 6.20
C ILE A 104 4.33 -8.23 7.58
N THR A 105 5.13 -7.14 7.63
CA THR A 105 5.55 -6.50 8.88
C THR A 105 4.37 -5.79 9.53
N GLY A 106 4.13 -6.13 10.78
CA GLY A 106 3.04 -5.62 11.62
C GLY A 106 1.95 -6.66 11.83
N ALA A 107 1.35 -7.18 10.77
CA ALA A 107 0.25 -8.14 10.90
C ALA A 107 0.72 -9.59 11.13
N ILE A 108 1.89 -9.98 10.60
CA ILE A 108 2.40 -11.35 10.61
C ILE A 108 3.77 -11.40 11.26
N THR A 109 4.69 -10.50 10.88
CA THR A 109 6.05 -10.46 11.38
C THR A 109 6.37 -9.13 12.06
N GLY A 110 7.47 -9.10 12.81
CA GLY A 110 8.10 -7.88 13.31
C GLY A 110 9.46 -7.66 12.66
N TYR A 111 9.93 -6.41 12.69
CA TYR A 111 11.28 -6.05 12.30
C TYR A 111 11.85 -5.02 13.25
N SER A 112 13.07 -5.24 13.73
CA SER A 112 13.73 -4.33 14.67
C SER A 112 13.89 -2.93 14.06
N GLY A 113 13.49 -1.91 14.82
CA GLY A 113 13.49 -0.52 14.37
C GLY A 113 12.26 -0.09 13.57
N TRP A 114 11.25 -0.95 13.38
CA TRP A 114 10.02 -0.64 12.65
C TRP A 114 8.74 -0.73 13.49
N ALA A 115 8.81 -0.36 14.77
CA ALA A 115 7.61 -0.40 15.64
C ALA A 115 6.48 0.49 15.11
N HIS A 116 6.78 1.75 14.75
CA HIS A 116 5.83 2.70 14.16
C HIS A 116 5.31 2.22 12.79
N TYR A 117 6.20 1.67 11.95
CA TYR A 117 5.83 1.13 10.64
C TYR A 117 4.89 -0.07 10.78
N GLY A 118 5.27 -1.07 11.59
CA GLY A 118 4.43 -2.24 11.84
C GLY A 118 3.05 -1.88 12.39
N ALA A 119 2.99 -0.94 13.33
CA ALA A 119 1.72 -0.41 13.84
C ALA A 119 0.88 0.23 12.73
N SER A 120 1.49 1.07 11.87
CA SER A 120 0.79 1.73 10.77
C SER A 120 0.25 0.75 9.73
N LYS A 121 1.00 -0.31 9.40
CA LYS A 121 0.59 -1.34 8.44
C LYS A 121 -0.53 -2.24 9.01
N SER A 122 -0.51 -2.51 10.30
CA SER A 122 -1.61 -3.19 10.99
C SER A 122 -2.88 -2.33 11.05
N ALA A 123 -2.74 -1.02 11.27
CA ALA A 123 -3.87 -0.09 11.27
C ALA A 123 -4.60 -0.06 9.92
N GLN A 124 -3.86 -0.13 8.79
CA GLN A 124 -4.47 -0.24 7.46
C GLN A 124 -5.39 -1.46 7.34
N LEU A 125 -5.01 -2.61 7.92
CA LEU A 125 -5.82 -3.83 7.85
C LEU A 125 -7.08 -3.75 8.72
N GLY A 126 -7.01 -3.09 9.88
CA GLY A 126 -8.18 -2.78 10.70
C GLY A 126 -9.18 -1.88 9.96
N PHE A 127 -8.68 -0.80 9.36
CA PHE A 127 -9.47 0.09 8.51
C PHE A 127 -10.10 -0.65 7.32
N MET A 128 -9.33 -1.46 6.61
CA MET A 128 -9.78 -2.24 5.45
C MET A 128 -11.00 -3.10 5.78
N ARG A 129 -10.97 -3.85 6.89
CA ARG A 129 -12.06 -4.76 7.27
C ARG A 129 -13.36 -3.99 7.53
N THR A 130 -13.27 -2.88 8.25
CA THR A 130 -14.44 -2.02 8.53
C THR A 130 -14.98 -1.37 7.26
N ALA A 131 -14.09 -0.81 6.42
CA ALA A 131 -14.48 -0.22 5.15
C ALA A 131 -15.14 -1.25 4.20
N ALA A 132 -14.62 -2.47 4.15
CA ALA A 132 -15.21 -3.56 3.37
C ALA A 132 -16.67 -3.83 3.78
N LEU A 133 -16.95 -3.90 5.09
CA LEU A 133 -18.31 -4.12 5.60
C LEU A 133 -19.26 -2.96 5.28
N GLU A 134 -18.81 -1.71 5.48
CA GLU A 134 -19.64 -0.52 5.28
C GLU A 134 -20.01 -0.30 3.81
N TYR A 135 -19.10 -0.65 2.89
CA TYR A 135 -19.23 -0.33 1.48
C TYR A 135 -19.64 -1.52 0.60
N ALA A 136 -19.71 -2.74 1.11
CA ALA A 136 -20.12 -3.94 0.36
C ALA A 136 -21.47 -3.79 -0.32
N LYS A 137 -22.46 -3.21 0.36
CA LYS A 137 -23.80 -2.97 -0.19
C LYS A 137 -23.85 -2.04 -1.40
N TYR A 138 -22.77 -1.34 -1.68
CA TYR A 138 -22.61 -0.50 -2.86
C TYR A 138 -21.77 -1.15 -3.97
N GLY A 139 -21.53 -2.45 -3.92
CA GLY A 139 -20.72 -3.17 -4.90
C GLY A 139 -19.22 -2.81 -4.89
N ILE A 140 -18.74 -2.27 -3.75
CA ILE A 140 -17.35 -1.85 -3.57
C ILE A 140 -16.61 -2.92 -2.77
N THR A 141 -15.43 -3.33 -3.25
CA THR A 141 -14.54 -4.21 -2.49
C THR A 141 -13.35 -3.43 -1.96
N VAL A 142 -12.91 -3.78 -0.76
CA VAL A 142 -11.74 -3.19 -0.11
C VAL A 142 -10.83 -4.32 0.36
N ASN A 143 -9.64 -4.43 -0.22
CA ASN A 143 -8.69 -5.51 0.07
C ASN A 143 -7.28 -4.92 0.30
N ALA A 144 -6.38 -5.74 0.81
CA ALA A 144 -4.99 -5.37 0.99
C ALA A 144 -4.03 -6.40 0.41
N ILE A 145 -2.88 -5.92 -0.03
CA ILE A 145 -1.73 -6.75 -0.38
C ILE A 145 -0.71 -6.59 0.76
N GLN A 146 -0.09 -7.69 1.15
CA GLN A 146 0.98 -7.73 2.14
C GLN A 146 2.27 -8.21 1.48
N PRO A 147 3.07 -7.28 0.90
CA PRO A 147 4.36 -7.63 0.33
C PRO A 147 5.33 -8.13 1.38
N GLY A 148 6.15 -9.12 1.00
CA GLY A 148 7.40 -9.43 1.66
C GLY A 148 8.55 -8.54 1.17
N ASN A 149 9.74 -9.10 1.07
CA ASN A 149 10.91 -8.39 0.58
C ASN A 149 10.85 -8.26 -0.95
N VAL A 150 10.62 -7.03 -1.42
CA VAL A 150 10.53 -6.67 -2.84
C VAL A 150 11.76 -5.85 -3.23
N LEU A 151 12.40 -6.19 -4.35
CA LEU A 151 13.55 -5.47 -4.89
C LEU A 151 13.10 -4.13 -5.48
N THR A 152 13.31 -3.06 -4.76
CA THR A 152 13.09 -1.68 -5.17
C THR A 152 14.43 -0.98 -5.40
N ASP A 153 14.45 0.16 -6.10
CA ASP A 153 15.66 0.95 -6.31
C ASP A 153 16.34 1.35 -4.99
N GLY A 154 15.53 1.68 -3.97
CA GLY A 154 16.05 1.97 -2.64
C GLY A 154 16.72 0.76 -1.98
N LEU A 155 16.20 -0.45 -2.20
CA LEU A 155 16.78 -1.68 -1.66
C LEU A 155 18.07 -2.07 -2.40
N MET A 156 18.18 -1.79 -3.70
CA MET A 156 19.40 -2.04 -4.47
C MET A 156 20.61 -1.28 -3.90
N GLN A 157 20.39 -0.13 -3.29
CA GLN A 157 21.45 0.67 -2.65
C GLN A 157 21.98 0.05 -1.35
N ALA A 158 21.28 -0.92 -0.76
CA ALA A 158 21.69 -1.57 0.50
C ALA A 158 22.87 -2.55 0.32
N GLY A 159 23.27 -2.86 -0.92
CA GLY A 159 24.43 -3.64 -1.28
C GLY A 159 24.17 -5.14 -1.42
N GLU A 160 24.98 -5.79 -2.24
CA GLU A 160 24.80 -7.20 -2.65
C GLU A 160 24.78 -8.19 -1.47
N LYS A 161 25.62 -7.96 -0.46
CA LYS A 161 25.70 -8.85 0.72
C LYS A 161 24.38 -8.83 1.52
N TYR A 162 23.74 -7.68 1.63
CA TYR A 162 22.45 -7.55 2.30
C TYR A 162 21.34 -8.22 1.47
N ILE A 163 21.30 -7.94 0.18
CA ILE A 163 20.35 -8.56 -0.77
C ILE A 163 20.46 -10.09 -0.74
N LYS A 164 21.70 -10.64 -0.73
CA LYS A 164 21.93 -12.08 -0.64
C LYS A 164 21.32 -12.68 0.62
N LYS A 165 21.56 -12.06 1.80
CA LYS A 165 20.96 -12.51 3.07
C LYS A 165 19.43 -12.49 3.02
N MET A 166 18.84 -11.46 2.43
CA MET A 166 17.38 -11.37 2.31
C MET A 166 16.82 -12.51 1.44
N LYS A 167 17.49 -12.83 0.33
CA LYS A 167 17.09 -13.95 -0.54
C LYS A 167 17.15 -15.30 0.19
N GLU A 168 18.17 -15.50 1.03
CA GLU A 168 18.34 -16.73 1.82
C GLU A 168 17.23 -16.94 2.86
N MET A 169 16.52 -15.87 3.25
CA MET A 169 15.38 -15.94 4.17
C MET A 169 14.05 -16.29 3.48
N ILE A 170 14.02 -16.31 2.16
CA ILE A 170 12.80 -16.52 1.38
C ILE A 170 12.84 -17.92 0.76
N PRO A 171 11.82 -18.77 0.95
CA PRO A 171 11.80 -20.13 0.38
C PRO A 171 12.01 -20.21 -1.14
N LEU A 172 11.55 -19.21 -1.91
CA LEU A 172 11.82 -19.14 -3.34
C LEU A 172 13.23 -18.66 -3.69
N TYR A 173 14.09 -18.34 -2.70
CA TYR A 173 15.46 -17.85 -2.87
C TYR A 173 15.63 -16.65 -3.79
N THR A 174 14.58 -15.86 -3.94
CA THR A 174 14.57 -14.61 -4.71
C THR A 174 13.82 -13.52 -3.98
N LEU A 175 14.11 -12.26 -4.28
CA LEU A 175 13.26 -11.14 -3.89
C LEU A 175 12.08 -11.05 -4.85
N GLY A 176 10.93 -10.59 -4.34
CA GLY A 176 9.82 -10.19 -5.19
C GLY A 176 10.23 -9.01 -6.09
N LYS A 177 9.49 -8.81 -7.16
CA LYS A 177 9.60 -7.64 -8.04
C LYS A 177 8.39 -6.73 -7.82
N PRO A 178 8.50 -5.42 -8.10
CA PRO A 178 7.33 -4.52 -8.05
C PRO A 178 6.15 -5.04 -8.87
N GLU A 179 6.41 -5.70 -10.01
CA GLU A 179 5.38 -6.28 -10.88
C GLU A 179 4.59 -7.41 -10.20
N ASP A 180 5.19 -8.18 -9.29
CA ASP A 180 4.50 -9.24 -8.56
C ASP A 180 3.37 -8.65 -7.69
N ILE A 181 3.63 -7.48 -7.10
CA ILE A 181 2.63 -6.71 -6.35
C ILE A 181 1.62 -6.09 -7.31
N GLY A 182 2.09 -5.54 -8.43
CA GLY A 182 1.26 -4.95 -9.47
C GLY A 182 0.24 -5.93 -10.06
N TYR A 183 0.65 -7.16 -10.42
CA TYR A 183 -0.26 -8.20 -10.92
C TYR A 183 -1.31 -8.61 -9.89
N THR A 184 -0.94 -8.66 -8.62
CA THR A 184 -1.91 -8.92 -7.56
C THR A 184 -2.92 -7.78 -7.44
N ALA A 185 -2.47 -6.52 -7.56
CA ALA A 185 -3.35 -5.36 -7.56
C ALA A 185 -4.29 -5.37 -8.78
N VAL A 186 -3.79 -5.71 -9.97
CA VAL A 186 -4.61 -5.87 -11.20
C VAL A 186 -5.69 -6.92 -11.00
N PHE A 187 -5.36 -8.08 -10.43
CA PHE A 187 -6.35 -9.12 -10.12
C PHE A 187 -7.43 -8.59 -9.17
N LEU A 188 -7.05 -7.97 -8.04
CA LEU A 188 -8.00 -7.43 -7.07
C LEU A 188 -8.85 -6.28 -7.63
N ALA A 189 -8.32 -5.53 -8.61
CA ALA A 189 -9.02 -4.45 -9.30
C ALA A 189 -10.01 -4.96 -10.36
N SER A 190 -9.93 -6.22 -10.77
CA SER A 190 -10.74 -6.81 -11.82
C SER A 190 -12.21 -7.03 -11.39
N ARG A 191 -13.06 -7.33 -12.35
CA ARG A 191 -14.45 -7.72 -12.09
C ARG A 191 -14.54 -9.12 -11.49
N GLU A 192 -13.63 -10.00 -11.88
CA GLU A 192 -13.52 -11.39 -11.45
C GLU A 192 -13.26 -11.50 -9.95
N ALA A 193 -12.56 -10.52 -9.36
CA ALA A 193 -12.35 -10.43 -7.91
C ALA A 193 -13.55 -9.82 -7.15
N GLY A 194 -14.70 -9.65 -7.80
CA GLY A 194 -15.88 -8.97 -7.22
C GLY A 194 -16.48 -9.63 -5.98
N PHE A 195 -16.14 -10.88 -5.69
CA PHE A 195 -16.58 -11.59 -4.47
C PHE A 195 -15.48 -11.65 -3.38
N ILE A 196 -14.35 -10.97 -3.58
CA ILE A 196 -13.25 -10.88 -2.62
C ILE A 196 -13.30 -9.48 -1.99
N THR A 197 -13.63 -9.42 -0.69
CA THR A 197 -13.61 -8.16 0.07
C THR A 197 -13.21 -8.39 1.52
N GLY A 198 -12.53 -7.42 2.13
CA GLY A 198 -12.00 -7.51 3.50
C GLY A 198 -10.84 -8.50 3.66
N GLN A 199 -10.20 -8.91 2.55
CA GLN A 199 -9.15 -9.93 2.55
C GLN A 199 -7.77 -9.34 2.36
N THR A 200 -6.77 -10.09 2.80
CA THR A 200 -5.35 -9.80 2.58
C THR A 200 -4.74 -10.89 1.71
N ILE A 201 -3.92 -10.49 0.74
CA ILE A 201 -3.09 -11.42 -0.05
C ILE A 201 -1.64 -11.17 0.30
N VAL A 202 -0.97 -12.19 0.82
CA VAL A 202 0.47 -12.18 1.08
C VAL A 202 1.20 -12.50 -0.22
N VAL A 203 2.17 -11.65 -0.57
CA VAL A 203 3.01 -11.81 -1.77
C VAL A 203 4.47 -11.68 -1.34
N ASP A 204 5.07 -12.79 -0.90
CA ASP A 204 6.33 -12.78 -0.17
C ASP A 204 7.29 -13.93 -0.51
N GLY A 205 6.96 -14.76 -1.51
CA GLY A 205 7.76 -15.92 -1.87
C GLY A 205 7.85 -17.00 -0.78
N GLY A 206 6.89 -16.99 0.15
CA GLY A 206 6.83 -17.90 1.30
C GLY A 206 7.63 -17.42 2.51
N GLN A 207 8.08 -16.18 2.54
CA GLN A 207 8.95 -15.63 3.59
C GLN A 207 8.40 -15.82 5.01
N VAL A 208 7.08 -15.79 5.19
CA VAL A 208 6.43 -15.92 6.51
C VAL A 208 6.06 -17.35 6.90
N LEU A 209 6.32 -18.35 6.04
CA LEU A 209 5.89 -19.72 6.28
C LEU A 209 6.85 -20.54 7.16
N PRO A 210 8.19 -20.43 7.04
CA PRO A 210 9.10 -21.30 7.78
C PRO A 210 9.08 -21.02 9.28
N GLU A 211 8.85 -22.05 10.09
CA GLU A 211 9.12 -22.02 11.52
C GLU A 211 10.65 -21.91 11.76
N MET A 212 11.44 -22.52 10.86
CA MET A 212 12.90 -22.46 10.87
C MET A 212 13.39 -22.15 9.47
N PRO A 213 14.05 -21.00 9.23
CA PRO A 213 14.65 -20.70 7.94
C PRO A 213 15.85 -21.66 7.71
N ASN A 214 15.94 -22.21 6.52
CA ASN A 214 17.03 -23.08 6.03
C ASN A 214 17.06 -24.50 6.64
N LEU A 215 16.10 -25.33 6.25
CA LEU A 215 16.30 -26.78 6.20
C LEU A 215 16.89 -27.18 4.87
#